data_8d0b1b351f87c766e2f827b9ee4623a8
#
_entry.id   8d0b1b351f87c766e2f827b9ee4623a8
#
_cell.length_a   1.000
_cell.length_b   1.000
_cell.length_c   1.000
_cell.angle_alpha   90.00
_cell.angle_beta   90.00
_cell.angle_gamma   90.00
#
_symmetry.space_group_name_H-M   'P 1'
#
loop_
_entity.id
_entity.type
_entity.pdbx_description
1 polymer ?
#
loop_
_entity_poly.entity_id
_entity_poly.type
_entity_poly.pdbx_seq_one_letter_code
_entity_poly.pdbx_strand_id
1 'polypeptide(L)'
;DKTQYLPETHRHFSHLMCLYPLHLINYDTERHKEIYENTILNLETLGTGYWVGFSFAMSAQIYAMAKKGNAAAERLGQFCKGFVAENGFHLNGDYKHYGYTWFHYRPFTLESLFGFCDALHEMLLQDHQGYIELFPAIPDEWKSRGVAFKSLRSRGGLLISATLKNGEINGLEIKSPSARKVIINGKTYNLKRGYNKLI
;
A
#
# COMPACT_ATOMS: atom_id res chain seq x y z
N ASP A 1 -13.69 -10.21 18.93
CA ASP A 1 -13.95 -11.27 19.91
C ASP A 1 -12.85 -12.32 19.78
N LYS A 2 -12.25 -12.76 20.88
CA LYS A 2 -11.17 -13.76 20.89
C LYS A 2 -11.66 -15.18 20.52
N THR A 3 -12.95 -15.38 20.48
CA THR A 3 -13.57 -16.70 20.33
C THR A 3 -14.33 -16.87 19.02
N GLN A 4 -14.46 -15.83 18.23
CA GLN A 4 -15.27 -15.87 17.03
C GLN A 4 -14.44 -15.47 15.78
N TYR A 5 -14.18 -16.44 14.95
CA TYR A 5 -13.57 -16.23 13.63
C TYR A 5 -14.65 -15.88 12.61
N LEU A 6 -14.26 -15.15 11.57
CA LEU A 6 -15.14 -14.97 10.41
C LEU A 6 -15.34 -16.35 9.76
N PRO A 7 -16.61 -16.75 9.51
CA PRO A 7 -16.91 -18.08 8.98
C PRO A 7 -16.57 -18.21 7.48
N GLU A 8 -16.49 -17.09 6.79
CA GLU A 8 -16.27 -17.04 5.34
C GLU A 8 -15.55 -15.76 4.92
N THR A 9 -14.97 -15.77 3.74
CA THR A 9 -14.39 -14.59 3.12
C THR A 9 -15.49 -13.59 2.72
N HIS A 10 -15.13 -12.30 2.68
CA HIS A 10 -16.06 -11.22 2.31
C HIS A 10 -15.34 -10.13 1.53
N ARG A 11 -16.07 -9.41 0.66
CA ARG A 11 -15.49 -8.34 -0.17
C ARG A 11 -15.15 -7.05 0.61
N HIS A 12 -15.70 -6.86 1.78
CA HIS A 12 -15.46 -5.68 2.62
C HIS A 12 -14.68 -6.07 3.88
N PHE A 13 -13.61 -5.34 4.15
CA PHE A 13 -12.73 -5.56 5.31
C PHE A 13 -12.95 -4.53 6.40
N SER A 14 -14.20 -4.17 6.69
CA SER A 14 -14.53 -3.13 7.70
C SER A 14 -13.95 -3.43 9.09
N HIS A 15 -13.79 -4.69 9.45
CA HIS A 15 -13.16 -5.12 10.70
C HIS A 15 -11.64 -4.84 10.73
N LEU A 16 -11.01 -4.55 9.58
CA LEU A 16 -9.58 -4.26 9.46
C LEU A 16 -9.28 -2.76 9.33
N MET A 17 -10.28 -1.90 9.42
CA MET A 17 -10.08 -0.45 9.30
C MET A 17 -9.12 0.12 10.35
N CYS A 18 -8.96 -0.54 11.49
CA CYS A 18 -7.97 -0.16 12.51
C CYS A 18 -6.52 -0.31 12.02
N LEU A 19 -6.26 -1.21 11.07
CA LEU A 19 -4.96 -1.37 10.43
C LEU A 19 -4.81 -0.35 9.30
N TYR A 20 -5.80 -0.28 8.42
CA TYR A 20 -5.87 0.63 7.29
C TYR A 20 -7.35 0.97 6.97
N PRO A 21 -7.73 2.22 6.74
CA PRO A 21 -6.88 3.42 6.64
C PRO A 21 -6.70 4.22 7.94
N LEU A 22 -7.21 3.74 9.07
CA LEU A 22 -7.21 4.52 10.32
C LEU A 22 -5.86 4.53 11.05
N HIS A 23 -4.92 3.61 10.72
CA HIS A 23 -3.59 3.50 11.31
C HIS A 23 -3.58 3.53 12.85
N LEU A 24 -4.57 2.89 13.49
CA LEU A 24 -4.66 2.77 14.95
C LEU A 24 -3.71 1.71 15.49
N ILE A 25 -3.34 0.75 14.66
CA ILE A 25 -2.37 -0.31 14.91
C ILE A 25 -1.33 -0.23 13.80
N ASN A 26 -0.08 0.05 14.15
CA ASN A 26 1.04 0.14 13.21
C ASN A 26 1.92 -1.11 13.32
N TYR A 27 2.70 -1.41 12.29
CA TYR A 27 3.60 -2.57 12.26
C TYR A 27 4.93 -2.24 12.98
N ASP A 28 4.86 -1.89 14.27
CA ASP A 28 5.96 -1.29 15.05
C ASP A 28 6.35 -2.08 16.31
N THR A 29 5.39 -2.72 16.99
CA THR A 29 5.65 -3.55 18.17
C THR A 29 5.43 -5.03 17.85
N GLU A 30 6.01 -5.94 18.63
CA GLU A 30 5.83 -7.39 18.41
C GLU A 30 4.35 -7.80 18.46
N ARG A 31 3.58 -7.22 19.41
CA ARG A 31 2.14 -7.48 19.49
C ARG A 31 1.39 -6.98 18.25
N HIS A 32 1.74 -5.80 17.75
CA HIS A 32 1.11 -5.25 16.54
C HIS A 32 1.48 -6.05 15.30
N LYS A 33 2.72 -6.48 15.19
CA LYS A 33 3.16 -7.39 14.11
C LYS A 33 2.38 -8.69 14.14
N GLU A 34 2.22 -9.30 15.33
CA GLU A 34 1.41 -10.52 15.50
C GLU A 34 -0.04 -10.31 15.03
N ILE A 35 -0.65 -9.15 15.31
CA ILE A 35 -1.99 -8.81 14.83
C ILE A 35 -2.03 -8.77 13.29
N TYR A 36 -1.05 -8.13 12.66
CA TYR A 36 -0.95 -8.10 11.18
C TYR A 36 -0.75 -9.49 10.60
N GLU A 37 0.18 -10.28 11.14
CA GLU A 37 0.47 -11.63 10.65
C GLU A 37 -0.75 -12.55 10.78
N ASN A 38 -1.44 -12.54 11.91
CA ASN A 38 -2.65 -13.32 12.12
C ASN A 38 -3.80 -12.84 11.23
N THR A 39 -3.90 -11.55 10.97
CA THR A 39 -4.89 -10.98 10.05
C THR A 39 -4.64 -11.44 8.63
N ILE A 40 -3.40 -11.36 8.17
CA ILE A 40 -2.99 -11.81 6.84
C ILE A 40 -3.23 -13.31 6.68
N LEU A 41 -2.81 -14.11 7.67
CA LEU A 41 -3.05 -15.54 7.67
C LEU A 41 -4.55 -15.88 7.59
N ASN A 42 -5.39 -15.15 8.32
CA ASN A 42 -6.83 -15.34 8.26
C ASN A 42 -7.40 -15.00 6.88
N LEU A 43 -7.01 -13.87 6.28
CA LEU A 43 -7.42 -13.49 4.92
C LEU A 43 -7.02 -14.55 3.89
N GLU A 44 -5.79 -15.06 3.95
CA GLU A 44 -5.30 -16.10 3.04
C GLU A 44 -6.04 -17.43 3.23
N THR A 45 -6.30 -17.81 4.48
CA THR A 45 -7.01 -19.04 4.82
C THR A 45 -8.47 -19.02 4.33
N LEU A 46 -9.15 -17.89 4.48
CA LEU A 46 -10.52 -17.69 3.99
C LEU A 46 -10.58 -17.61 2.46
N GLY A 47 -9.48 -17.20 1.83
CA GLY A 47 -9.35 -17.10 0.38
C GLY A 47 -10.10 -15.92 -0.23
N THR A 48 -10.04 -15.84 -1.55
CA THR A 48 -10.51 -14.67 -2.32
C THR A 48 -11.86 -14.87 -3.00
N GLY A 49 -12.53 -15.99 -2.76
CA GLY A 49 -13.74 -16.38 -3.50
C GLY A 49 -14.84 -15.32 -3.53
N TYR A 50 -15.11 -14.64 -2.42
CA TYR A 50 -16.10 -13.56 -2.33
C TYR A 50 -15.48 -12.16 -2.45
N TRP A 51 -14.25 -12.03 -2.95
CA TRP A 51 -13.61 -10.73 -3.15
C TRP A 51 -14.08 -10.07 -4.44
N VAL A 52 -13.86 -8.76 -4.50
CA VAL A 52 -14.02 -7.92 -5.70
C VAL A 52 -12.75 -7.10 -5.88
N GLY A 53 -12.63 -6.33 -6.97
CA GLY A 53 -11.40 -5.57 -7.22
C GLY A 53 -10.96 -4.70 -6.04
N PHE A 54 -11.89 -4.04 -5.33
CA PHE A 54 -11.58 -3.27 -4.12
C PHE A 54 -10.88 -4.10 -3.03
N SER A 55 -11.28 -5.36 -2.86
CA SER A 55 -10.68 -6.25 -1.85
C SER A 55 -9.20 -6.52 -2.13
N PHE A 56 -8.83 -6.68 -3.42
CA PHE A 56 -7.42 -6.84 -3.82
C PHE A 56 -6.61 -5.58 -3.56
N ALA A 57 -7.16 -4.40 -3.87
CA ALA A 57 -6.50 -3.13 -3.57
C ALA A 57 -6.32 -2.94 -2.05
N MET A 58 -7.37 -3.20 -1.25
CA MET A 58 -7.29 -3.07 0.21
C MET A 58 -6.35 -4.11 0.84
N SER A 59 -6.32 -5.34 0.35
CA SER A 59 -5.35 -6.33 0.83
C SER A 59 -3.92 -5.92 0.52
N ALA A 60 -3.66 -5.31 -0.66
CA ALA A 60 -2.35 -4.75 -0.99
C ALA A 60 -1.93 -3.63 -0.02
N GLN A 61 -2.86 -2.77 0.39
CA GLN A 61 -2.62 -1.74 1.43
C GLN A 61 -2.22 -2.39 2.76
N ILE A 62 -2.94 -3.43 3.19
CA ILE A 62 -2.61 -4.16 4.44
C ILE A 62 -1.22 -4.81 4.35
N TYR A 63 -0.88 -5.43 3.21
CA TYR A 63 0.45 -5.98 2.99
C TYR A 63 1.54 -4.89 2.99
N ALA A 64 1.26 -3.72 2.39
CA ALA A 64 2.20 -2.60 2.42
C ALA A 64 2.44 -2.10 3.85
N MET A 65 1.39 -2.01 4.69
CA MET A 65 1.53 -1.68 6.12
C MET A 65 2.39 -2.71 6.86
N ALA A 66 2.24 -4.01 6.55
CA ALA A 66 3.04 -5.10 7.09
C ALA A 66 4.44 -5.23 6.45
N LYS A 67 4.87 -4.28 5.62
CA LYS A 67 6.16 -4.28 4.91
C LYS A 67 6.37 -5.48 3.96
N LYS A 68 5.30 -6.11 3.51
CA LYS A 68 5.29 -7.31 2.64
C LYS A 68 5.17 -6.90 1.16
N GLY A 69 6.22 -6.28 0.60
CA GLY A 69 6.20 -5.71 -0.74
C GLY A 69 5.90 -6.69 -1.86
N ASN A 70 6.41 -7.92 -1.81
CA ASN A 70 6.13 -8.96 -2.82
C ASN A 70 4.64 -9.32 -2.84
N ALA A 71 4.03 -9.53 -1.67
CA ALA A 71 2.61 -9.85 -1.56
C ALA A 71 1.72 -8.68 -2.00
N ALA A 72 2.07 -7.44 -1.61
CA ALA A 72 1.37 -6.25 -2.05
C ALA A 72 1.38 -6.11 -3.59
N ALA A 73 2.54 -6.27 -4.22
CA ALA A 73 2.69 -6.23 -5.68
C ALA A 73 1.91 -7.36 -6.38
N GLU A 74 1.88 -8.57 -5.80
CA GLU A 74 1.08 -9.67 -6.32
C GLU A 74 -0.41 -9.34 -6.34
N ARG A 75 -0.97 -8.79 -5.25
CA ARG A 75 -2.38 -8.38 -5.18
C ARG A 75 -2.72 -7.28 -6.18
N LEU A 76 -1.83 -6.30 -6.35
CA LEU A 76 -1.99 -5.27 -7.38
C LEU A 76 -1.91 -5.87 -8.80
N GLY A 77 -1.04 -6.85 -9.02
CA GLY A 77 -0.96 -7.60 -10.28
C GLY A 77 -2.23 -8.37 -10.59
N GLN A 78 -2.83 -9.05 -9.61
CA GLN A 78 -4.11 -9.76 -9.73
C GLN A 78 -5.24 -8.77 -10.04
N PHE A 79 -5.27 -7.61 -9.36
CA PHE A 79 -6.20 -6.52 -9.64
C PHE A 79 -6.12 -6.06 -11.10
N CYS A 80 -4.93 -5.75 -11.59
CA CYS A 80 -4.74 -5.30 -12.98
C CYS A 80 -5.18 -6.37 -13.99
N LYS A 81 -4.85 -7.62 -13.73
CA LYS A 81 -5.17 -8.72 -14.67
C LYS A 81 -6.65 -9.04 -14.71
N GLY A 82 -7.29 -9.20 -13.56
CA GLY A 82 -8.67 -9.70 -13.46
C GLY A 82 -9.74 -8.61 -13.54
N PHE A 83 -9.43 -7.39 -13.11
CA PHE A 83 -10.45 -6.38 -12.81
C PHE A 83 -10.31 -5.08 -13.61
N VAL A 84 -9.23 -4.89 -14.39
CA VAL A 84 -9.03 -3.69 -15.19
C VAL A 84 -9.27 -4.00 -16.67
N ALA A 85 -10.16 -3.25 -17.29
CA ALA A 85 -10.46 -3.33 -18.72
C ALA A 85 -9.35 -2.67 -19.56
N GLU A 86 -9.35 -2.91 -20.87
CA GLU A 86 -8.35 -2.38 -21.80
C GLU A 86 -8.30 -0.84 -21.82
N ASN A 87 -9.42 -0.18 -21.56
CA ASN A 87 -9.49 1.28 -21.43
C ASN A 87 -9.05 1.81 -20.05
N GLY A 88 -8.56 0.95 -19.19
CA GLY A 88 -8.12 1.31 -17.83
C GLY A 88 -9.24 1.41 -16.79
N PHE A 89 -10.48 1.14 -17.13
CA PHE A 89 -11.59 1.17 -16.18
C PHE A 89 -11.63 -0.09 -15.33
N HIS A 90 -11.88 0.09 -14.04
CA HIS A 90 -12.13 -1.01 -13.13
C HIS A 90 -13.53 -1.60 -13.35
N LEU A 91 -13.58 -2.92 -13.46
CA LEU A 91 -14.80 -3.71 -13.45
C LEU A 91 -14.79 -4.57 -12.18
N ASN A 92 -15.88 -4.54 -11.42
CA ASN A 92 -15.88 -5.01 -10.03
C ASN A 92 -15.72 -6.53 -9.85
N GLY A 93 -15.93 -7.35 -10.87
CA GLY A 93 -15.71 -8.80 -10.84
C GLY A 93 -14.52 -9.24 -11.70
N ASP A 94 -14.07 -10.47 -11.51
CA ASP A 94 -13.06 -11.16 -12.34
C ASP A 94 -13.69 -11.51 -13.71
N TYR A 95 -13.96 -10.48 -14.52
CA TYR A 95 -14.69 -10.61 -15.77
C TYR A 95 -13.91 -11.36 -16.86
N LYS A 96 -12.62 -11.52 -16.67
CA LYS A 96 -11.73 -12.29 -17.57
C LYS A 96 -11.61 -13.76 -17.16
N HIS A 97 -12.24 -14.17 -16.07
CA HIS A 97 -12.26 -15.54 -15.58
C HIS A 97 -10.87 -16.12 -15.26
N TYR A 98 -10.00 -15.33 -14.62
CA TYR A 98 -8.69 -15.80 -14.13
C TYR A 98 -8.79 -16.71 -12.91
N GLY A 99 -9.98 -16.87 -12.32
CA GLY A 99 -10.21 -17.67 -11.13
C GLY A 99 -9.84 -16.96 -9.84
N TYR A 100 -9.70 -15.64 -9.85
CA TYR A 100 -9.37 -14.87 -8.66
C TYR A 100 -10.53 -14.75 -7.68
N THR A 101 -11.78 -14.80 -8.18
CA THR A 101 -13.00 -14.71 -7.38
C THR A 101 -14.16 -15.41 -8.10
N TRP A 102 -15.23 -15.68 -7.37
CA TRP A 102 -16.46 -16.24 -7.94
C TRP A 102 -17.36 -15.21 -8.62
N PHE A 103 -17.07 -13.92 -8.45
CA PHE A 103 -17.82 -12.84 -9.09
C PHE A 103 -17.26 -12.50 -10.47
N HIS A 104 -18.12 -12.55 -11.51
CA HIS A 104 -17.74 -12.27 -12.90
C HIS A 104 -18.52 -11.09 -13.51
N TYR A 105 -19.26 -10.34 -12.70
CA TYR A 105 -20.05 -9.22 -13.15
C TYR A 105 -19.19 -7.99 -13.48
N ARG A 106 -19.75 -7.07 -14.29
CA ARG A 106 -19.01 -5.97 -14.90
C ARG A 106 -19.43 -4.55 -14.49
N PRO A 107 -20.07 -4.27 -13.34
CA PRO A 107 -20.35 -2.88 -13.02
C PRO A 107 -19.05 -2.12 -12.84
N PHE A 108 -18.97 -0.93 -13.42
CA PHE A 108 -17.87 0.00 -13.20
C PHE A 108 -17.95 0.56 -11.78
N THR A 109 -16.82 0.57 -11.08
CA THR A 109 -16.66 1.24 -9.80
C THR A 109 -15.34 1.98 -9.77
N LEU A 110 -15.30 3.12 -9.10
CA LEU A 110 -14.16 4.04 -9.14
C LEU A 110 -13.21 3.85 -7.95
N GLU A 111 -13.75 3.50 -6.79
CA GLU A 111 -13.02 3.41 -5.52
C GLU A 111 -11.83 2.47 -5.56
N SER A 112 -11.92 1.39 -6.32
CA SER A 112 -10.86 0.39 -6.43
C SER A 112 -9.61 0.92 -7.15
N LEU A 113 -9.78 1.81 -8.14
CA LEU A 113 -8.67 2.47 -8.82
C LEU A 113 -7.94 3.41 -7.85
N PHE A 114 -8.68 4.14 -7.02
CA PHE A 114 -8.06 4.95 -5.97
C PHE A 114 -7.36 4.09 -4.94
N GLY A 115 -7.96 2.98 -4.51
CA GLY A 115 -7.32 2.01 -3.61
C GLY A 115 -6.04 1.42 -4.19
N PHE A 116 -6.00 1.14 -5.50
CA PHE A 116 -4.79 0.70 -6.20
C PHE A 116 -3.68 1.76 -6.14
N CYS A 117 -4.00 3.01 -6.49
CA CYS A 117 -3.03 4.12 -6.46
C CYS A 117 -2.50 4.36 -5.05
N ASP A 118 -3.38 4.26 -4.06
CA ASP A 118 -3.05 4.45 -2.67
C ASP A 118 -2.17 3.31 -2.13
N ALA A 119 -2.49 2.04 -2.46
CA ALA A 119 -1.62 0.91 -2.12
C ALA A 119 -0.20 1.07 -2.71
N LEU A 120 -0.11 1.50 -3.97
CA LEU A 120 1.18 1.78 -4.61
C LEU A 120 1.91 2.92 -3.90
N HIS A 121 1.20 3.97 -3.47
CA HIS A 121 1.78 5.06 -2.67
C HIS A 121 2.35 4.51 -1.36
N GLU A 122 1.58 3.73 -0.60
CA GLU A 122 2.01 3.13 0.66
C GLU A 122 3.18 2.14 0.51
N MET A 123 3.32 1.50 -0.65
CA MET A 123 4.52 0.70 -0.96
C MET A 123 5.78 1.56 -1.12
N LEU A 124 5.63 2.78 -1.63
CA LEU A 124 6.72 3.69 -1.95
C LEU A 124 7.04 4.68 -0.83
N LEU A 125 6.02 5.15 -0.10
CA LEU A 125 6.14 6.18 0.93
C LEU A 125 5.07 6.01 2.00
N GLN A 126 5.49 5.94 3.27
CA GLN A 126 4.61 5.97 4.44
C GLN A 126 4.97 7.13 5.36
N ASP A 127 3.98 7.82 5.93
CA ASP A 127 4.21 9.00 6.77
C ASP A 127 3.21 9.14 7.94
N HIS A 128 2.44 8.08 8.21
CA HIS A 128 1.37 8.09 9.21
C HIS A 128 1.86 8.04 10.67
N GLN A 129 3.12 7.70 10.92
CA GLN A 129 3.70 7.57 12.27
C GLN A 129 4.47 8.82 12.74
N GLY A 130 4.35 9.96 12.04
CA GLY A 130 5.05 11.21 12.38
C GLY A 130 6.48 11.29 11.84
N TYR A 131 6.94 10.27 11.14
CA TYR A 131 8.16 10.24 10.35
C TYR A 131 7.86 9.67 8.95
N ILE A 132 8.79 9.83 8.03
CA ILE A 132 8.65 9.38 6.65
C ILE A 132 9.51 8.14 6.43
N GLU A 133 8.90 7.08 5.92
CA GLU A 133 9.59 5.90 5.41
C GLU A 133 9.54 5.90 3.89
N LEU A 134 10.70 5.86 3.27
CA LEU A 134 10.84 5.73 1.82
C LEU A 134 11.09 4.27 1.47
N PHE A 135 10.34 3.78 0.50
CA PHE A 135 10.41 2.40 -0.01
C PHE A 135 10.13 1.32 1.04
N PRO A 136 9.13 1.50 1.94
CA PRO A 136 8.93 0.60 3.08
C PRO A 136 8.46 -0.80 2.67
N ALA A 137 7.79 -0.95 1.53
CA ALA A 137 7.14 -2.21 1.11
C ALA A 137 7.25 -2.46 -0.40
N ILE A 138 8.46 -2.31 -0.96
CA ILE A 138 8.69 -2.60 -2.38
C ILE A 138 9.06 -4.07 -2.60
N PRO A 139 8.66 -4.69 -3.72
CA PRO A 139 9.04 -6.06 -4.05
C PRO A 139 10.54 -6.17 -4.36
N ASP A 140 11.08 -7.38 -4.19
CA ASP A 140 12.50 -7.65 -4.38
C ASP A 140 12.97 -7.39 -5.82
N GLU A 141 12.10 -7.63 -6.80
CA GLU A 141 12.36 -7.30 -8.20
C GLU A 141 12.63 -5.80 -8.38
N TRP A 142 11.87 -4.92 -7.71
CA TRP A 142 12.09 -3.48 -7.81
C TRP A 142 13.36 -3.04 -7.09
N LYS A 143 13.73 -3.72 -6.00
CA LYS A 143 15.01 -3.46 -5.32
C LYS A 143 16.19 -3.73 -6.23
N SER A 144 16.15 -4.82 -7.00
CA SER A 144 17.23 -5.23 -7.90
C SER A 144 17.33 -4.36 -9.16
N ARG A 145 16.17 -4.00 -9.74
CA ARG A 145 16.13 -3.15 -10.96
C ARG A 145 16.28 -1.67 -10.67
N GLY A 146 16.04 -1.26 -9.44
CA GLY A 146 15.90 0.13 -9.05
C GLY A 146 14.47 0.65 -9.23
N VAL A 147 14.09 1.58 -8.38
CA VAL A 147 12.78 2.22 -8.38
C VAL A 147 12.90 3.69 -8.04
N ALA A 148 12.09 4.52 -8.68
CA ALA A 148 12.06 5.95 -8.42
C ALA A 148 10.63 6.46 -8.47
N PHE A 149 10.36 7.51 -7.71
CA PHE A 149 9.14 8.28 -7.82
C PHE A 149 9.41 9.78 -7.78
N LYS A 150 8.51 10.57 -8.32
CA LYS A 150 8.64 12.02 -8.37
C LYS A 150 7.40 12.70 -7.82
N SER A 151 7.64 13.65 -6.90
CA SER A 151 6.60 14.54 -6.37
C SER A 151 5.43 13.81 -5.70
N LEU A 152 5.66 12.66 -5.05
CA LEU A 152 4.63 12.05 -4.20
C LEU A 152 4.33 12.98 -3.03
N ARG A 153 3.04 13.14 -2.73
CA ARG A 153 2.57 13.99 -1.65
C ARG A 153 2.68 13.25 -0.32
N SER A 154 3.25 13.94 0.66
CA SER A 154 3.30 13.51 2.05
C SER A 154 2.58 14.51 2.95
N ARG A 155 2.28 14.10 4.17
CA ARG A 155 1.62 14.92 5.18
C ARG A 155 2.34 16.26 5.38
N GLY A 156 1.57 17.27 5.72
CA GLY A 156 2.10 18.63 5.88
C GLY A 156 2.47 19.30 4.55
N GLY A 157 1.99 18.77 3.41
CA GLY A 157 2.13 19.37 2.09
C GLY A 157 3.51 19.23 1.46
N LEU A 158 4.30 18.27 1.92
CA LEU A 158 5.57 17.94 1.29
C LEU A 158 5.34 17.26 -0.07
N LEU A 159 6.19 17.56 -1.05
CA LEU A 159 6.30 16.80 -2.29
C LEU A 159 7.69 16.17 -2.32
N ILE A 160 7.73 14.85 -2.34
CA ILE A 160 8.95 14.07 -2.20
C ILE A 160 9.25 13.37 -3.51
N SER A 161 10.51 13.41 -3.92
CA SER A 161 11.04 12.61 -5.03
C SER A 161 12.21 11.80 -4.50
N ALA A 162 12.22 10.51 -4.77
CA ALA A 162 13.27 9.63 -4.28
C ALA A 162 13.63 8.57 -5.33
N THR A 163 14.88 8.14 -5.32
CA THR A 163 15.41 7.06 -6.16
C THR A 163 16.11 6.05 -5.28
N LEU A 164 15.74 4.78 -5.42
CA LEU A 164 16.43 3.64 -4.85
C LEU A 164 17.15 2.89 -5.98
N LYS A 165 18.43 2.59 -5.79
CA LYS A 165 19.22 1.78 -6.72
C LYS A 165 20.19 0.91 -5.92
N ASN A 166 20.28 -0.37 -6.27
CA ASN A 166 21.12 -1.35 -5.56
C ASN A 166 20.86 -1.40 -4.04
N GLY A 167 19.59 -1.24 -3.63
CA GLY A 167 19.19 -1.25 -2.22
C GLY A 167 19.48 0.04 -1.44
N GLU A 168 20.04 1.06 -2.07
CA GLU A 168 20.39 2.33 -1.43
C GLU A 168 19.62 3.51 -2.04
N ILE A 169 19.22 4.47 -1.19
CA ILE A 169 18.63 5.72 -1.64
C ILE A 169 19.75 6.62 -2.14
N ASN A 170 19.81 6.85 -3.45
CA ASN A 170 20.83 7.65 -4.09
C ASN A 170 20.29 8.94 -4.74
N GLY A 171 19.03 9.29 -4.47
CA GLY A 171 18.42 10.55 -4.84
C GLY A 171 17.26 10.86 -3.89
N LEU A 172 17.28 12.03 -3.26
CA LEU A 172 16.22 12.51 -2.39
C LEU A 172 16.06 14.01 -2.51
N GLU A 173 14.90 14.42 -3.00
CA GLU A 173 14.53 15.83 -3.19
C GLU A 173 13.17 16.10 -2.56
N ILE A 174 13.02 17.22 -1.87
CA ILE A 174 11.78 17.58 -1.18
C ILE A 174 11.43 19.04 -1.44
N LYS A 175 10.22 19.28 -1.93
CA LYS A 175 9.63 20.63 -1.92
C LYS A 175 8.78 20.78 -0.66
N SER A 176 9.18 21.72 0.20
CA SER A 176 8.49 22.00 1.48
C SER A 176 7.75 23.34 1.44
N PRO A 177 6.51 23.42 1.94
CA PRO A 177 5.76 24.68 1.99
C PRO A 177 6.30 25.64 3.04
N SER A 178 7.07 25.17 4.03
CA SER A 178 7.67 25.98 5.10
C SER A 178 9.00 25.38 5.57
N ALA A 179 9.80 26.17 6.28
CA ALA A 179 10.96 25.63 7.00
C ALA A 179 10.47 24.70 8.12
N ARG A 180 11.04 23.49 8.21
CA ARG A 180 10.67 22.50 9.23
C ARG A 180 11.72 21.41 9.38
N LYS A 181 11.67 20.72 10.52
CA LYS A 181 12.42 19.49 10.76
C LYS A 181 11.57 18.28 10.36
N VAL A 182 12.19 17.30 9.69
CA VAL A 182 11.56 16.02 9.33
C VAL A 182 12.49 14.87 9.65
N ILE A 183 11.92 13.70 9.93
CA ILE A 183 12.68 12.46 10.09
C ILE A 183 12.33 11.58 8.89
N ILE A 184 13.34 11.11 8.17
CA ILE A 184 13.20 10.26 6.98
C ILE A 184 14.14 9.07 7.14
N ASN A 185 13.60 7.86 7.11
CA ASN A 185 14.34 6.62 7.32
C ASN A 185 15.32 6.73 8.50
N GLY A 186 14.86 7.26 9.65
CA GLY A 186 15.61 7.43 10.88
C GLY A 186 16.59 8.60 10.89
N LYS A 187 16.82 9.30 9.77
CA LYS A 187 17.69 10.49 9.72
C LYS A 187 16.87 11.78 9.83
N THR A 188 17.40 12.74 10.56
CA THR A 188 16.80 14.07 10.71
C THR A 188 17.31 15.03 9.65
N TYR A 189 16.39 15.74 9.01
CA TYR A 189 16.69 16.79 8.03
C TYR A 189 16.02 18.10 8.41
N ASN A 190 16.73 19.21 8.24
CA ASN A 190 16.20 20.56 8.40
C ASN A 190 15.88 21.12 7.01
N LEU A 191 14.60 21.18 6.68
CA LEU A 191 14.13 21.68 5.39
C LEU A 191 13.98 23.20 5.42
N LYS A 192 14.36 23.86 4.33
CA LYS A 192 13.99 25.25 4.03
C LYS A 192 12.65 25.25 3.29
N ARG A 193 11.95 26.39 3.34
CA ARG A 193 10.80 26.60 2.43
C ARG A 193 11.28 26.52 0.97
N GLY A 194 10.54 25.80 0.15
CA GLY A 194 10.87 25.59 -1.26
C GLY A 194 11.59 24.26 -1.49
N TYR A 195 12.50 24.24 -2.42
CA TYR A 195 13.18 23.05 -2.90
C TYR A 195 14.40 22.72 -2.04
N ASN A 196 14.53 21.43 -1.68
CA ASN A 196 15.66 20.90 -0.91
C ASN A 196 16.18 19.66 -1.62
N LYS A 197 17.45 19.66 -2.01
CA LYS A 197 18.17 18.46 -2.46
C LYS A 197 18.96 17.92 -1.28
N LEU A 198 18.70 16.68 -0.89
CA LEU A 198 19.24 16.08 0.34
C LEU A 198 20.28 14.98 0.06
N ILE A 199 20.14 14.30 -1.09
CA ILE A 199 21.07 13.27 -1.61
C ILE A 199 21.16 13.44 -3.12
#